data_ce34eb81de9616ec273b31ee63b63112
#
_entry.id   ce34eb81de9616ec273b31ee63b63112
#
_cell.length_a   1.000
_cell.length_b   1.000
_cell.length_c   1.000
_cell.angle_alpha   90.00
_cell.angle_beta   90.00
_cell.angle_gamma   90.00
#
_symmetry.space_group_name_H-M   'P 1'
#
loop_
_entity.id
_entity.type
_entity.pdbx_description
1 polymer ?
#
loop_
_entity_poly.entity_id
_entity_poly.type
_entity_poly.pdbx_seq_one_letter_code
_entity_poly.pdbx_strand_id
1 'polypeptide(L)'
;MRIIHLSDTHIDRTDAPNKYGVNATDSLRLMLTELRHLRNVDAVVVTGDLADDGTVEAYTAVRDLVGEFARRLGAPVFYTTGNHDERDAFTKVLGSGHAEPDAVLDSGASERVAVSTVGGTRVVTLDSLVPGKVYGRVSEAQLSWLKGVLSTSAEHGTVVALHHPPISLGISATQPFFGLRNPDELAEAIRGSDVRVVLTGHYHLQLLGFLASVPVWVTPGVVNRIDLTSAPGTERAVRGASASLVELGGAEGPMFHTFHARDSRAHETVYELDEGQVRGFVERHR
;
A
#
# COMPACT_ATOMS: atom_id res chain seq x y z
N MET A 1 13.42 -1.30 -13.59
CA MET A 1 12.02 -1.70 -13.37
C MET A 1 11.17 -0.46 -13.12
N ARG A 2 10.01 -0.38 -13.76
CA ARG A 2 9.02 0.71 -13.62
C ARG A 2 7.73 0.14 -13.05
N ILE A 3 7.28 0.67 -11.91
CA ILE A 3 6.14 0.16 -11.14
C ILE A 3 5.06 1.25 -11.06
N ILE A 4 3.81 0.88 -11.33
CA ILE A 4 2.66 1.67 -10.89
C ILE A 4 2.30 1.20 -9.48
N HIS A 5 2.30 2.14 -8.54
CA HIS A 5 2.00 1.86 -7.13
C HIS A 5 0.68 2.54 -6.75
N LEU A 6 -0.29 1.72 -6.39
CA LEU A 6 -1.61 2.07 -5.88
C LEU A 6 -1.71 1.66 -4.41
N SER A 7 -2.57 2.28 -3.64
CA SER A 7 -2.90 1.89 -2.27
C SER A 7 -4.27 2.45 -1.87
N ASP A 8 -4.85 1.87 -0.83
CA ASP A 8 -6.01 2.45 -0.16
C ASP A 8 -7.17 2.68 -1.15
N THR A 9 -7.57 1.61 -1.85
CA THR A 9 -8.68 1.64 -2.80
C THR A 9 -10.02 1.65 -2.10
N HIS A 10 -10.15 1.04 -0.92
CA HIS A 10 -11.34 1.00 -0.06
C HIS A 10 -12.64 0.70 -0.80
N ILE A 11 -12.60 -0.24 -1.74
CA ILE A 11 -13.81 -0.66 -2.47
C ILE A 11 -14.70 -1.45 -1.52
N ASP A 12 -15.99 -1.21 -1.57
CA ASP A 12 -16.98 -2.02 -0.88
C ASP A 12 -17.85 -2.83 -1.85
N ARG A 13 -18.66 -3.75 -1.30
CA ARG A 13 -19.55 -4.63 -2.09
C ARG A 13 -20.67 -3.88 -2.80
N THR A 14 -20.97 -2.65 -2.42
CA THR A 14 -22.21 -1.96 -2.85
C THR A 14 -22.01 -1.11 -4.09
N ASP A 15 -20.76 -0.77 -4.44
CA ASP A 15 -20.40 0.22 -5.49
C ASP A 15 -21.18 1.55 -5.32
N ALA A 16 -21.43 1.94 -4.07
CA ALA A 16 -22.15 3.15 -3.70
C ALA A 16 -21.23 4.16 -2.97
N PRO A 17 -21.61 5.43 -2.92
CA PRO A 17 -20.89 6.39 -2.07
C PRO A 17 -20.92 5.97 -0.60
N ASN A 18 -19.75 6.02 0.04
CA ASN A 18 -19.62 5.78 1.47
C ASN A 18 -20.31 6.91 2.30
N LYS A 19 -20.28 6.80 3.63
CA LYS A 19 -20.90 7.78 4.53
C LYS A 19 -20.41 9.23 4.36
N TYR A 20 -19.30 9.43 3.67
CA TYR A 20 -18.72 10.73 3.36
C TYR A 20 -18.98 11.18 1.91
N GLY A 21 -19.80 10.45 1.17
CA GLY A 21 -20.14 10.78 -0.22
C GLY A 21 -19.05 10.49 -1.25
N VAL A 22 -18.08 9.64 -0.92
CA VAL A 22 -17.04 9.17 -1.85
C VAL A 22 -17.41 7.79 -2.36
N ASN A 23 -17.51 7.61 -3.67
CA ASN A 23 -17.54 6.30 -4.29
C ASN A 23 -16.10 5.86 -4.60
N ALA A 24 -15.64 4.82 -3.90
CA ALA A 24 -14.27 4.33 -3.99
C ALA A 24 -13.99 3.66 -5.34
N THR A 25 -14.97 2.96 -5.89
CA THR A 25 -14.86 2.33 -7.22
C THR A 25 -14.71 3.38 -8.32
N ASP A 26 -15.46 4.49 -8.26
CA ASP A 26 -15.33 5.58 -9.21
C ASP A 26 -13.97 6.29 -9.08
N SER A 27 -13.46 6.44 -7.86
CA SER A 27 -12.12 6.97 -7.61
C SER A 27 -11.04 6.09 -8.26
N LEU A 28 -11.13 4.76 -8.12
CA LEU A 28 -10.22 3.83 -8.77
C LEU A 28 -10.36 3.86 -10.30
N ARG A 29 -11.58 3.81 -10.84
CA ARG A 29 -11.83 3.91 -12.30
C ARG A 29 -11.24 5.19 -12.89
N LEU A 30 -11.43 6.32 -12.21
CA LEU A 30 -10.87 7.61 -12.63
C LEU A 30 -9.35 7.56 -12.65
N MET A 31 -8.71 7.07 -11.60
CA MET A 31 -7.25 6.95 -11.52
C MET A 31 -6.69 6.07 -12.63
N LEU A 32 -7.25 4.88 -12.83
CA LEU A 32 -6.82 3.95 -13.89
C LEU A 32 -7.03 4.56 -15.30
N THR A 33 -8.06 5.39 -15.46
CA THR A 33 -8.30 6.15 -16.71
C THR A 33 -7.20 7.19 -16.96
N GLU A 34 -6.76 7.91 -15.94
CA GLU A 34 -5.65 8.85 -16.06
C GLU A 34 -4.34 8.14 -16.48
N LEU A 35 -4.10 6.95 -15.95
CA LEU A 35 -2.90 6.16 -16.23
C LEU A 35 -2.95 5.37 -17.54
N ARG A 36 -4.06 5.41 -18.30
CA ARG A 36 -4.29 4.55 -19.48
C ARG A 36 -3.27 4.66 -20.61
N HIS A 37 -2.54 5.77 -20.69
CA HIS A 37 -1.55 6.01 -21.73
C HIS A 37 -0.11 5.73 -21.30
N LEU A 38 0.11 5.31 -20.06
CA LEU A 38 1.43 4.90 -19.64
C LEU A 38 1.90 3.67 -20.44
N ARG A 39 3.20 3.58 -20.64
CA ARG A 39 3.85 2.48 -21.37
C ARG A 39 5.11 2.04 -20.64
N ASN A 40 5.59 0.84 -20.96
CA ASN A 40 6.81 0.27 -20.39
C ASN A 40 6.71 0.20 -18.85
N VAL A 41 5.57 -0.26 -18.36
CA VAL A 41 5.33 -0.57 -16.95
C VAL A 41 5.61 -2.06 -16.77
N ASP A 42 6.48 -2.39 -15.82
CA ASP A 42 6.91 -3.76 -15.58
C ASP A 42 6.07 -4.46 -14.52
N ALA A 43 5.44 -3.71 -13.61
CA ALA A 43 4.56 -4.24 -12.57
C ALA A 43 3.56 -3.21 -12.07
N VAL A 44 2.45 -3.70 -11.50
CA VAL A 44 1.51 -2.92 -10.68
C VAL A 44 1.58 -3.48 -9.26
N VAL A 45 1.75 -2.61 -8.27
CA VAL A 45 1.75 -2.98 -6.84
C VAL A 45 0.61 -2.25 -6.16
N VAL A 46 -0.19 -2.96 -5.36
CA VAL A 46 -1.31 -2.39 -4.60
C VAL A 46 -1.10 -2.71 -3.12
N THR A 47 -0.76 -1.69 -2.33
CA THR A 47 -0.33 -1.88 -0.93
C THR A 47 -1.47 -1.75 0.06
N GLY A 48 -2.38 -2.72 0.09
CA GLY A 48 -3.38 -2.90 1.16
C GLY A 48 -4.56 -1.93 1.14
N ASP A 49 -5.45 -2.13 2.08
CA ASP A 49 -6.77 -1.50 2.18
C ASP A 49 -7.51 -1.55 0.84
N LEU A 50 -7.52 -2.78 0.27
CA LEU A 50 -8.15 -3.06 -1.01
C LEU A 50 -9.67 -2.96 -0.88
N ALA A 51 -10.21 -3.62 0.15
CA ALA A 51 -11.63 -3.70 0.47
C ALA A 51 -11.92 -2.97 1.79
N ASP A 52 -12.87 -2.02 1.77
CA ASP A 52 -13.28 -1.30 2.99
C ASP A 52 -14.07 -2.22 3.95
N ASP A 53 -14.81 -3.18 3.39
CA ASP A 53 -15.66 -4.10 4.13
C ASP A 53 -15.15 -5.56 4.17
N GLY A 54 -13.95 -5.83 3.65
CA GLY A 54 -13.30 -7.14 3.66
C GLY A 54 -14.06 -8.24 2.90
N THR A 55 -14.93 -7.91 1.94
CA THR A 55 -15.80 -8.89 1.26
C THR A 55 -15.21 -9.47 -0.02
N VAL A 56 -15.63 -10.68 -0.38
CA VAL A 56 -15.24 -11.34 -1.64
C VAL A 56 -15.63 -10.51 -2.85
N GLU A 57 -16.79 -9.86 -2.81
CA GLU A 57 -17.30 -8.98 -3.85
C GLU A 57 -16.39 -7.77 -4.07
N ALA A 58 -15.93 -7.12 -2.98
CA ALA A 58 -15.03 -6.00 -3.03
C ALA A 58 -13.66 -6.41 -3.62
N TYR A 59 -13.06 -7.50 -3.15
CA TYR A 59 -11.81 -8.02 -3.73
C TYR A 59 -11.95 -8.40 -5.19
N THR A 60 -13.10 -8.96 -5.58
CA THR A 60 -13.38 -9.30 -6.98
C THR A 60 -13.41 -8.04 -7.84
N ALA A 61 -14.04 -6.97 -7.38
CA ALA A 61 -14.05 -5.69 -8.09
C ALA A 61 -12.66 -5.08 -8.23
N VAL A 62 -11.85 -5.09 -7.16
CA VAL A 62 -10.44 -4.64 -7.21
C VAL A 62 -9.64 -5.46 -8.22
N ARG A 63 -9.70 -6.81 -8.11
CA ARG A 63 -9.01 -7.72 -9.03
C ARG A 63 -9.37 -7.42 -10.48
N ASP A 64 -10.65 -7.27 -10.78
CA ASP A 64 -11.13 -7.12 -12.15
C ASP A 64 -10.71 -5.76 -12.73
N LEU A 65 -10.85 -4.66 -11.97
CA LEU A 65 -10.46 -3.31 -12.41
C LEU A 65 -8.94 -3.18 -12.58
N VAL A 66 -8.17 -3.53 -11.55
CA VAL A 66 -6.70 -3.43 -11.58
C VAL A 66 -6.10 -4.46 -12.53
N GLY A 67 -6.65 -5.68 -12.55
CA GLY A 67 -6.18 -6.75 -13.44
C GLY A 67 -6.45 -6.44 -14.92
N GLU A 68 -7.58 -5.81 -15.27
CA GLU A 68 -7.81 -5.35 -16.64
C GLU A 68 -6.81 -4.27 -17.04
N PHE A 69 -6.56 -3.30 -16.16
CA PHE A 69 -5.57 -2.26 -16.40
C PHE A 69 -4.17 -2.85 -16.60
N ALA A 70 -3.71 -3.72 -15.70
CA ALA A 70 -2.39 -4.34 -15.74
C ALA A 70 -2.20 -5.24 -16.98
N ARG A 71 -3.23 -5.99 -17.37
CA ARG A 71 -3.21 -6.82 -18.57
C ARG A 71 -3.01 -5.99 -19.85
N ARG A 72 -3.59 -4.79 -19.92
CA ARG A 72 -3.36 -3.87 -21.05
C ARG A 72 -1.90 -3.36 -21.12
N LEU A 73 -1.22 -3.33 -19.97
CA LEU A 73 0.20 -2.97 -19.89
C LEU A 73 1.12 -4.18 -20.10
N GLY A 74 0.61 -5.40 -20.05
CA GLY A 74 1.40 -6.63 -20.03
C GLY A 74 2.18 -6.83 -18.73
N ALA A 75 1.69 -6.26 -17.61
CA ALA A 75 2.37 -6.23 -16.33
C ALA A 75 1.67 -7.14 -15.30
N PRO A 76 2.40 -7.89 -14.47
CA PRO A 76 1.83 -8.59 -13.33
C PRO A 76 1.33 -7.62 -12.25
N VAL A 77 0.41 -8.09 -11.40
CA VAL A 77 -0.09 -7.34 -10.24
C VAL A 77 0.32 -8.05 -8.97
N PHE A 78 0.74 -7.25 -7.97
CA PHE A 78 1.08 -7.70 -6.63
C PHE A 78 0.23 -6.94 -5.61
N TYR A 79 -0.40 -7.69 -4.71
CA TYR A 79 -1.29 -7.16 -3.67
C TYR A 79 -0.75 -7.48 -2.29
N THR A 80 -0.87 -6.55 -1.34
CA THR A 80 -0.72 -6.81 0.09
C THR A 80 -2.05 -6.63 0.81
N THR A 81 -2.17 -7.14 2.02
CA THR A 81 -3.28 -6.82 2.92
C THR A 81 -3.01 -5.52 3.68
N GLY A 82 -4.07 -4.77 4.01
CA GLY A 82 -4.09 -3.64 4.94
C GLY A 82 -5.02 -3.91 6.13
N ASN A 83 -5.25 -2.92 6.98
CA ASN A 83 -6.03 -3.11 8.21
C ASN A 83 -7.56 -3.21 8.00
N HIS A 84 -8.07 -2.76 6.85
CA HIS A 84 -9.47 -2.98 6.45
C HIS A 84 -9.69 -4.35 5.81
N ASP A 85 -8.61 -5.00 5.37
CA ASP A 85 -8.71 -6.26 4.63
C ASP A 85 -8.98 -7.46 5.55
N GLU A 86 -9.64 -8.48 4.99
CA GLU A 86 -9.94 -9.75 5.63
C GLU A 86 -9.20 -10.89 4.88
N ARG A 87 -8.36 -11.65 5.61
CA ARG A 87 -7.43 -12.61 5.01
C ARG A 87 -8.08 -13.75 4.24
N ASP A 88 -9.19 -14.29 4.72
CA ASP A 88 -9.82 -15.45 4.08
C ASP A 88 -10.51 -15.05 2.78
N ALA A 89 -11.23 -13.92 2.77
CA ALA A 89 -11.84 -13.38 1.57
C ALA A 89 -10.78 -12.90 0.56
N PHE A 90 -9.70 -12.24 1.04
CA PHE A 90 -8.54 -11.91 0.21
C PHE A 90 -7.98 -13.14 -0.48
N THR A 91 -7.68 -14.22 0.28
CA THR A 91 -7.12 -15.46 -0.26
C THR A 91 -8.03 -16.10 -1.29
N LYS A 92 -9.33 -16.11 -1.03
CA LYS A 92 -10.32 -16.71 -1.94
C LYS A 92 -10.28 -16.07 -3.33
N VAL A 93 -9.94 -14.77 -3.43
CA VAL A 93 -9.97 -14.02 -4.69
C VAL A 93 -8.57 -13.79 -5.27
N LEU A 94 -7.59 -13.49 -4.41
CA LEU A 94 -6.25 -13.00 -4.79
C LEU A 94 -5.13 -13.99 -4.43
N GLY A 95 -5.46 -15.12 -3.77
CA GLY A 95 -4.45 -16.10 -3.35
C GLY A 95 -3.46 -15.52 -2.33
N SER A 96 -2.19 -15.60 -2.65
CA SER A 96 -1.09 -15.00 -1.85
C SER A 96 -0.89 -13.49 -2.12
N GLY A 97 -1.67 -12.91 -3.03
CA GLY A 97 -1.43 -11.58 -3.59
C GLY A 97 -0.57 -11.59 -4.85
N HIS A 98 0.04 -12.72 -5.20
CA HIS A 98 0.79 -12.96 -6.43
C HIS A 98 0.11 -14.05 -7.25
N ALA A 99 -0.05 -13.84 -8.56
CA ALA A 99 -0.70 -14.85 -9.42
C ALA A 99 0.15 -16.13 -9.54
N GLU A 100 1.46 -15.97 -9.72
CA GLU A 100 2.43 -17.05 -9.85
C GLU A 100 3.66 -16.73 -8.99
N PRO A 101 3.61 -16.97 -7.66
CA PRO A 101 4.74 -16.67 -6.80
C PRO A 101 5.88 -17.70 -6.97
N ASP A 102 7.13 -17.22 -6.87
CA ASP A 102 8.32 -18.08 -6.79
C ASP A 102 8.34 -18.85 -5.46
N ALA A 103 7.89 -18.19 -4.39
CA ALA A 103 7.67 -18.81 -3.07
C ALA A 103 6.63 -18.02 -2.25
N VAL A 104 6.01 -18.73 -1.30
CA VAL A 104 5.11 -18.17 -0.29
C VAL A 104 5.58 -18.59 1.10
N LEU A 105 5.30 -17.78 2.11
CA LEU A 105 5.51 -18.16 3.50
C LEU A 105 4.34 -19.06 3.95
N ASP A 106 4.64 -20.30 4.32
CA ASP A 106 3.71 -21.18 5.03
C ASP A 106 4.05 -21.15 6.52
N SER A 107 3.52 -20.19 7.25
CA SER A 107 3.76 -20.04 8.69
C SER A 107 2.67 -20.69 9.55
N GLY A 108 1.63 -21.24 8.94
CA GLY A 108 0.42 -21.67 9.66
C GLY A 108 -0.39 -20.53 10.27
N ALA A 109 0.08 -19.28 10.17
CA ALA A 109 -0.52 -18.08 10.76
C ALA A 109 -1.48 -17.36 9.82
N SER A 110 -1.86 -17.94 8.70
CA SER A 110 -2.72 -17.36 7.67
C SER A 110 -2.26 -16.00 7.09
N GLU A 111 -1.01 -15.61 7.29
CA GLU A 111 -0.43 -14.38 6.72
C GLU A 111 -0.22 -14.50 5.20
N ARG A 112 -0.39 -13.40 4.47
CA ARG A 112 -0.27 -13.35 3.00
C ARG A 112 1.07 -12.76 2.61
N VAL A 113 2.06 -13.64 2.45
CA VAL A 113 3.46 -13.29 2.19
C VAL A 113 3.96 -14.08 0.99
N ALA A 114 4.50 -13.38 0.00
CA ALA A 114 4.97 -14.01 -1.22
C ALA A 114 6.17 -13.29 -1.82
N VAL A 115 6.88 -13.98 -2.70
CA VAL A 115 7.93 -13.42 -3.53
C VAL A 115 7.76 -13.87 -4.97
N SER A 116 8.01 -12.94 -5.91
CA SER A 116 8.08 -13.20 -7.36
C SER A 116 9.23 -12.43 -7.97
N THR A 117 9.74 -12.90 -9.10
CA THR A 117 10.79 -12.23 -9.86
C THR A 117 10.24 -11.72 -11.20
N VAL A 118 10.45 -10.44 -11.48
CA VAL A 118 10.04 -9.80 -12.74
C VAL A 118 11.24 -9.10 -13.36
N GLY A 119 11.67 -9.56 -14.54
CA GLY A 119 12.78 -8.96 -15.26
C GLY A 119 14.07 -8.83 -14.41
N GLY A 120 14.39 -9.83 -13.59
CA GLY A 120 15.55 -9.83 -12.70
C GLY A 120 15.38 -9.03 -11.39
N THR A 121 14.26 -8.33 -11.21
CA THR A 121 13.93 -7.65 -9.94
C THR A 121 13.04 -8.55 -9.09
N ARG A 122 13.37 -8.73 -7.82
CA ARG A 122 12.56 -9.46 -6.85
C ARG A 122 11.50 -8.53 -6.25
N VAL A 123 10.25 -8.98 -6.20
CA VAL A 123 9.15 -8.31 -5.52
C VAL A 123 8.70 -9.17 -4.36
N VAL A 124 8.83 -8.67 -3.14
CA VAL A 124 8.41 -9.33 -1.90
C VAL A 124 7.23 -8.57 -1.32
N THR A 125 6.12 -9.25 -1.06
CA THR A 125 5.00 -8.68 -0.30
C THR A 125 4.98 -9.24 1.11
N LEU A 126 4.77 -8.38 2.10
CA LEU A 126 4.62 -8.72 3.51
C LEU A 126 3.20 -8.37 3.99
N ASP A 127 2.68 -9.16 4.90
CA ASP A 127 1.39 -8.96 5.55
C ASP A 127 1.58 -8.25 6.89
N SER A 128 1.29 -6.96 6.94
CA SER A 128 1.39 -6.18 8.16
C SER A 128 0.07 -6.03 8.92
N LEU A 129 -1.01 -6.69 8.46
CA LEU A 129 -2.33 -6.64 9.08
C LEU A 129 -2.30 -7.28 10.47
N VAL A 130 -2.79 -6.54 11.46
CA VAL A 130 -3.10 -7.05 12.81
C VAL A 130 -4.62 -7.02 12.99
N PRO A 131 -5.28 -8.17 13.12
CA PRO A 131 -6.74 -8.21 13.17
C PRO A 131 -7.36 -7.28 14.21
N GLY A 132 -8.28 -6.41 13.76
CA GLY A 132 -8.98 -5.45 14.59
C GLY A 132 -8.13 -4.26 15.09
N LYS A 133 -6.94 -4.05 14.52
CA LYS A 133 -6.09 -2.91 14.83
C LYS A 133 -5.85 -2.06 13.60
N VAL A 134 -5.67 -0.76 13.82
CA VAL A 134 -5.31 0.22 12.77
C VAL A 134 -3.81 0.33 12.54
N TYR A 135 -2.99 -0.21 13.42
CA TYR A 135 -1.54 -0.29 13.27
C TYR A 135 -1.12 -1.64 12.70
N GLY A 136 0.05 -1.67 12.08
CA GLY A 136 0.63 -2.89 11.54
C GLY A 136 1.72 -3.51 12.40
N ARG A 137 1.99 -4.78 12.15
CA ARG A 137 3.14 -5.52 12.65
C ARG A 137 3.54 -6.61 11.65
N VAL A 138 4.82 -6.73 11.36
CA VAL A 138 5.38 -7.87 10.63
C VAL A 138 5.80 -8.92 11.65
N SER A 139 5.32 -10.16 11.53
CA SER A 139 5.63 -11.22 12.49
C SER A 139 7.10 -11.68 12.41
N GLU A 140 7.57 -12.30 13.48
CA GLU A 140 8.91 -12.88 13.52
C GLU A 140 9.13 -13.94 12.42
N ALA A 141 8.10 -14.74 12.12
CA ALA A 141 8.13 -15.71 11.03
C ALA A 141 8.35 -15.04 9.67
N GLN A 142 7.65 -13.94 9.38
CA GLN A 142 7.85 -13.17 8.16
C GLN A 142 9.24 -12.54 8.09
N LEU A 143 9.74 -11.96 9.20
CA LEU A 143 11.07 -11.36 9.26
C LEU A 143 12.18 -12.40 9.05
N SER A 144 12.03 -13.58 9.64
CA SER A 144 12.96 -14.69 9.44
C SER A 144 12.94 -15.18 7.98
N TRP A 145 11.75 -15.35 7.42
CA TRP A 145 11.59 -15.74 6.01
C TRP A 145 12.18 -14.68 5.07
N LEU A 146 11.90 -13.38 5.32
CA LEU A 146 12.46 -12.27 4.54
C LEU A 146 13.99 -12.30 4.55
N LYS A 147 14.63 -12.48 5.71
CA LYS A 147 16.09 -12.65 5.82
C LYS A 147 16.60 -13.82 4.98
N GLY A 148 15.87 -14.93 4.97
CA GLY A 148 16.16 -16.07 4.09
C GLY A 148 16.10 -15.71 2.60
N VAL A 149 15.04 -15.02 2.17
CA VAL A 149 14.88 -14.54 0.79
C VAL A 149 16.00 -13.57 0.40
N LEU A 150 16.38 -12.67 1.30
CA LEU A 150 17.42 -11.65 1.07
C LEU A 150 18.85 -12.17 1.26
N SER A 151 19.04 -13.43 1.65
CA SER A 151 20.37 -14.04 1.80
C SER A 151 21.13 -14.16 0.46
N THR A 152 20.40 -14.07 -0.64
CA THR A 152 20.94 -13.99 -2.01
C THR A 152 20.43 -12.74 -2.70
N SER A 153 21.29 -12.04 -3.43
CA SER A 153 20.89 -10.85 -4.20
C SER A 153 20.15 -11.23 -5.47
N ALA A 154 19.12 -10.48 -5.82
CA ALA A 154 18.51 -10.52 -7.14
C ALA A 154 19.33 -9.70 -8.14
N GLU A 155 19.23 -10.00 -9.43
CA GLU A 155 20.03 -9.37 -10.50
C GLU A 155 19.88 -7.83 -10.50
N HIS A 156 18.65 -7.35 -10.30
CA HIS A 156 18.31 -5.92 -10.30
C HIS A 156 17.82 -5.41 -8.94
N GLY A 157 18.07 -6.17 -7.87
CA GLY A 157 17.68 -5.84 -6.50
C GLY A 157 16.25 -6.22 -6.15
N THR A 158 15.83 -5.86 -4.95
CA THR A 158 14.58 -6.28 -4.35
C THR A 158 13.68 -5.07 -4.02
N VAL A 159 12.38 -5.20 -4.30
CA VAL A 159 11.31 -4.33 -3.81
C VAL A 159 10.61 -5.06 -2.68
N VAL A 160 10.42 -4.39 -1.54
CA VAL A 160 9.59 -4.89 -0.44
C VAL A 160 8.32 -4.05 -0.39
N ALA A 161 7.15 -4.67 -0.36
CA ALA A 161 5.87 -3.99 -0.28
C ALA A 161 5.07 -4.48 0.94
N LEU A 162 4.53 -3.55 1.72
CA LEU A 162 3.60 -3.80 2.83
C LEU A 162 2.70 -2.59 3.00
N HIS A 163 1.60 -2.72 3.75
CA HIS A 163 0.65 -1.62 3.89
C HIS A 163 1.13 -0.54 4.87
N HIS A 164 1.45 -0.92 6.12
CA HIS A 164 1.74 0.04 7.19
C HIS A 164 3.18 0.59 7.09
N PRO A 165 3.35 1.92 6.99
CA PRO A 165 4.68 2.52 6.89
C PRO A 165 5.51 2.35 8.16
N PRO A 166 6.82 2.04 8.03
CA PRO A 166 7.76 2.00 9.15
C PRO A 166 8.32 3.40 9.50
N ILE A 167 7.77 4.46 8.94
CA ILE A 167 8.14 5.86 9.15
C ILE A 167 6.90 6.69 9.47
N SER A 168 7.07 7.84 10.13
CA SER A 168 5.96 8.76 10.44
C SER A 168 6.44 10.21 10.45
N LEU A 169 5.51 11.14 10.19
CA LEU A 169 5.75 12.59 10.34
C LEU A 169 5.33 13.06 11.74
N GLY A 170 6.21 13.77 12.42
CA GLY A 170 5.93 14.32 13.75
C GLY A 170 4.83 15.37 13.80
N ILE A 171 4.43 15.93 12.66
CA ILE A 171 3.31 16.90 12.58
C ILE A 171 1.94 16.21 12.63
N SER A 172 1.84 14.93 12.23
CA SER A 172 0.59 14.19 12.28
C SER A 172 0.27 13.72 13.69
N ALA A 173 -0.94 13.96 14.15
CA ALA A 173 -1.42 13.49 15.44
C ALA A 173 -1.71 11.97 15.47
N THR A 174 -1.92 11.35 14.32
CA THR A 174 -2.39 9.96 14.17
C THR A 174 -1.29 9.00 13.73
N GLN A 175 -0.41 9.38 12.81
CA GLN A 175 0.61 8.49 12.23
C GLN A 175 1.50 7.76 13.24
N PRO A 176 1.95 8.35 14.37
CA PRO A 176 2.75 7.62 15.37
C PRO A 176 2.01 6.41 15.97
N PHE A 177 0.68 6.38 15.85
CA PHE A 177 -0.17 5.30 16.36
C PHE A 177 -0.62 4.31 15.27
N PHE A 178 -0.54 4.70 14.01
CA PHE A 178 -1.09 3.93 12.89
C PHE A 178 0.00 3.16 12.10
N GLY A 179 1.25 3.58 12.18
CA GLY A 179 2.34 2.96 11.45
C GLY A 179 2.68 1.53 11.89
N LEU A 180 3.75 1.02 11.34
CA LEU A 180 4.32 -0.27 11.71
C LEU A 180 4.87 -0.22 13.15
N ARG A 181 4.49 -1.19 14.01
CA ARG A 181 4.90 -1.23 15.43
C ARG A 181 6.31 -1.75 15.66
N ASN A 182 6.88 -2.43 14.71
CA ASN A 182 8.23 -3.00 14.81
C ASN A 182 9.13 -2.59 13.63
N PRO A 183 9.29 -1.27 13.38
CA PRO A 183 10.12 -0.79 12.29
C PRO A 183 11.59 -1.18 12.44
N ASP A 184 12.13 -1.23 13.67
CA ASP A 184 13.52 -1.60 13.93
C ASP A 184 13.82 -3.05 13.55
N GLU A 185 12.87 -3.98 13.79
CA GLU A 185 13.00 -5.39 13.40
C GLU A 185 13.02 -5.54 11.87
N LEU A 186 12.17 -4.77 11.16
CA LEU A 186 12.18 -4.72 9.69
C LEU A 186 13.47 -4.08 9.16
N ALA A 187 13.93 -2.99 9.78
CA ALA A 187 15.20 -2.34 9.45
C ALA A 187 16.37 -3.34 9.53
N GLU A 188 16.41 -4.14 10.59
CA GLU A 188 17.44 -5.16 10.79
C GLU A 188 17.35 -6.29 9.75
N ALA A 189 16.15 -6.64 9.32
CA ALA A 189 15.95 -7.68 8.31
C ALA A 189 16.42 -7.26 6.91
N ILE A 190 16.32 -5.95 6.57
CA ILE A 190 16.71 -5.42 5.24
C ILE A 190 18.10 -4.79 5.21
N ARG A 191 18.74 -4.60 6.36
CA ARG A 191 20.04 -3.94 6.47
C ARG A 191 21.13 -4.67 5.66
N GLY A 192 21.80 -3.93 4.77
CA GLY A 192 22.89 -4.46 3.97
C GLY A 192 22.48 -5.46 2.88
N SER A 193 21.17 -5.64 2.66
CA SER A 193 20.63 -6.47 1.57
C SER A 193 20.57 -5.71 0.24
N ASP A 194 20.02 -6.35 -0.78
CA ASP A 194 19.80 -5.77 -2.11
C ASP A 194 18.46 -5.02 -2.24
N VAL A 195 17.78 -4.72 -1.11
CA VAL A 195 16.52 -3.97 -1.12
C VAL A 195 16.74 -2.54 -1.64
N ARG A 196 16.03 -2.19 -2.71
CA ARG A 196 16.11 -0.88 -3.40
C ARG A 196 15.08 0.11 -2.89
N VAL A 197 13.91 -0.37 -2.45
CA VAL A 197 12.80 0.43 -1.97
C VAL A 197 11.84 -0.39 -1.13
N VAL A 198 11.23 0.25 -0.14
CA VAL A 198 10.05 -0.25 0.58
C VAL A 198 8.85 0.58 0.12
N LEU A 199 7.81 -0.08 -0.40
CA LEU A 199 6.55 0.53 -0.87
C LEU A 199 5.46 0.32 0.16
N THR A 200 4.76 1.42 0.52
CA THR A 200 3.72 1.40 1.56
C THR A 200 2.55 2.35 1.22
N GLY A 201 1.43 2.25 1.95
CA GLY A 201 0.26 3.11 1.83
C GLY A 201 -0.25 3.64 3.16
N HIS A 202 -1.52 3.37 3.48
CA HIS A 202 -2.18 3.57 4.77
C HIS A 202 -2.36 5.02 5.22
N TYR A 203 -1.37 5.86 5.07
CA TYR A 203 -1.45 7.26 5.54
C TYR A 203 -2.21 8.17 4.59
N HIS A 204 -2.58 7.69 3.41
CA HIS A 204 -3.18 8.51 2.35
C HIS A 204 -2.37 9.79 2.06
N LEU A 205 -1.07 9.71 2.21
CA LEU A 205 -0.10 10.79 2.03
C LEU A 205 0.98 10.43 1.02
N GLN A 206 1.51 11.44 0.36
CA GLN A 206 2.76 11.31 -0.36
C GLN A 206 3.92 11.59 0.60
N LEU A 207 4.72 10.57 0.92
CA LEU A 207 5.81 10.70 1.87
C LEU A 207 7.01 9.86 1.44
N LEU A 208 8.20 10.46 1.51
CA LEU A 208 9.48 9.79 1.36
C LEU A 208 10.24 9.87 2.67
N GLY A 209 10.70 8.74 3.17
CA GLY A 209 11.66 8.64 4.27
C GLY A 209 12.62 7.49 4.03
N PHE A 210 13.36 7.10 5.07
CA PHE A 210 14.37 6.05 4.97
C PHE A 210 14.28 5.09 6.15
N LEU A 211 14.51 3.81 5.88
CA LEU A 211 14.66 2.74 6.86
C LEU A 211 15.97 1.99 6.57
N ALA A 212 16.93 1.95 7.49
CA ALA A 212 18.24 1.33 7.29
C ALA A 212 18.95 1.78 5.98
N SER A 213 18.82 3.05 5.63
CA SER A 213 19.29 3.68 4.38
C SER A 213 18.54 3.28 3.11
N VAL A 214 17.51 2.45 3.20
CA VAL A 214 16.61 2.11 2.10
C VAL A 214 15.49 3.14 2.03
N PRO A 215 15.18 3.73 0.85
CA PRO A 215 14.03 4.63 0.71
C PRO A 215 12.73 3.90 1.00
N VAL A 216 11.86 4.55 1.77
CA VAL A 216 10.48 4.14 2.05
C VAL A 216 9.57 5.13 1.37
N TRP A 217 8.78 4.64 0.42
CA TRP A 217 7.80 5.44 -0.28
C TRP A 217 6.40 5.11 0.20
N VAL A 218 5.70 6.11 0.72
CA VAL A 218 4.26 6.04 1.03
C VAL A 218 3.52 6.66 -0.14
N THR A 219 2.69 5.88 -0.82
CA THR A 219 1.85 6.40 -1.91
C THR A 219 0.57 6.98 -1.33
N PRO A 220 0.06 8.11 -1.88
CA PRO A 220 -1.22 8.64 -1.43
C PRO A 220 -2.37 7.72 -1.85
N GLY A 221 -3.47 7.77 -1.10
CA GLY A 221 -4.62 6.90 -1.30
C GLY A 221 -5.35 7.14 -2.63
N VAL A 222 -5.97 6.08 -3.14
CA VAL A 222 -6.88 6.16 -4.28
C VAL A 222 -8.24 6.72 -3.85
N VAL A 223 -8.75 6.35 -2.67
CA VAL A 223 -10.09 6.79 -2.22
C VAL A 223 -10.13 8.26 -1.80
N ASN A 224 -9.10 8.74 -1.12
CA ASN A 224 -8.94 10.13 -0.67
C ASN A 224 -7.47 10.41 -0.27
N ARG A 225 -7.19 11.64 0.15
CA ARG A 225 -5.87 12.06 0.66
C ARG A 225 -6.02 12.79 1.99
N ILE A 226 -5.07 12.62 2.88
CA ILE A 226 -4.99 13.43 4.11
C ILE A 226 -4.36 14.79 3.78
N ASP A 227 -4.93 15.86 4.33
CA ASP A 227 -4.44 17.23 4.21
C ASP A 227 -3.81 17.68 5.53
N LEU A 228 -2.48 17.74 5.53
CA LEU A 228 -1.68 18.17 6.69
C LEU A 228 -1.72 19.67 6.98
N THR A 229 -2.44 20.47 6.17
CA THR A 229 -2.61 21.90 6.42
C THR A 229 -3.82 22.20 7.33
N SER A 230 -4.51 21.19 7.84
CA SER A 230 -5.54 21.32 8.86
C SER A 230 -4.97 21.87 10.18
N ALA A 231 -5.83 22.35 11.07
CA ALA A 231 -5.41 22.90 12.36
C ALA A 231 -4.63 21.84 13.18
N PRO A 232 -3.64 22.25 14.01
CA PRO A 232 -2.92 21.31 14.87
C PRO A 232 -3.84 20.46 15.73
N GLY A 233 -3.58 19.15 15.79
CA GLY A 233 -4.39 18.20 16.55
C GLY A 233 -5.68 17.74 15.87
N THR A 234 -6.01 18.30 14.70
CA THR A 234 -7.15 17.88 13.87
C THR A 234 -6.68 16.97 12.72
N GLU A 235 -7.60 16.30 12.03
CA GLU A 235 -7.32 15.56 10.82
C GLU A 235 -8.36 15.89 9.75
N ARG A 236 -7.92 16.21 8.56
CA ARG A 236 -8.80 16.46 7.41
C ARG A 236 -8.44 15.55 6.24
N ALA A 237 -9.44 14.87 5.70
CA ALA A 237 -9.33 14.19 4.43
C ALA A 237 -9.96 15.01 3.31
N VAL A 238 -9.33 15.00 2.16
CA VAL A 238 -9.81 15.70 0.95
C VAL A 238 -9.98 14.72 -0.20
N ARG A 239 -10.92 15.02 -1.07
CA ARG A 239 -11.16 14.26 -2.30
C ARG A 239 -9.96 14.34 -3.24
N GLY A 240 -9.69 13.25 -3.95
CA GLY A 240 -8.69 13.19 -5.01
C GLY A 240 -7.99 11.84 -5.05
N ALA A 241 -8.23 11.08 -6.11
CA ALA A 241 -7.55 9.81 -6.35
C ALA A 241 -6.10 10.05 -6.78
N SER A 242 -5.19 9.23 -6.26
CA SER A 242 -3.78 9.35 -6.57
C SER A 242 -3.12 7.98 -6.76
N ALA A 243 -1.99 7.99 -7.45
CA ALA A 243 -1.13 6.82 -7.66
C ALA A 243 0.32 7.28 -7.82
N SER A 244 1.28 6.39 -7.66
CA SER A 244 2.68 6.70 -7.89
C SER A 244 3.27 5.90 -9.06
N LEU A 245 4.21 6.51 -9.77
CA LEU A 245 5.18 5.84 -10.62
C LEU A 245 6.48 5.72 -9.84
N VAL A 246 6.97 4.52 -9.71
CA VAL A 246 8.28 4.23 -9.11
C VAL A 246 9.18 3.66 -10.19
N GLU A 247 10.28 4.32 -10.48
CA GLU A 247 11.28 3.85 -11.42
C GLU A 247 12.56 3.53 -10.65
N LEU A 248 12.92 2.24 -10.57
CA LEU A 248 14.05 1.80 -9.74
C LEU A 248 15.39 2.32 -10.26
N GLY A 249 15.45 2.86 -11.48
CA GLY A 249 16.64 3.47 -12.04
C GLY A 249 17.87 2.57 -12.06
N GLY A 250 18.97 3.13 -12.56
CA GLY A 250 20.28 2.49 -12.50
C GLY A 250 21.05 2.90 -11.25
N ALA A 251 22.28 3.40 -11.44
CA ALA A 251 23.17 3.82 -10.34
C ALA A 251 22.67 5.04 -9.54
N GLU A 252 21.75 5.83 -10.10
CA GLU A 252 21.23 7.06 -9.47
C GLU A 252 20.14 6.81 -8.43
N GLY A 253 19.72 5.55 -8.24
CA GLY A 253 18.69 5.19 -7.27
C GLY A 253 17.26 5.30 -7.81
N PRO A 254 16.25 5.01 -6.98
CA PRO A 254 14.86 5.07 -7.38
C PRO A 254 14.35 6.51 -7.53
N MET A 255 13.49 6.73 -8.54
CA MET A 255 12.74 7.96 -8.75
C MET A 255 11.27 7.73 -8.46
N PHE A 256 10.60 8.74 -7.91
CA PHE A 256 9.20 8.70 -7.54
C PHE A 256 8.45 9.86 -8.16
N HIS A 257 7.31 9.57 -8.77
CA HIS A 257 6.40 10.57 -9.29
C HIS A 257 4.97 10.25 -8.88
N THR A 258 4.21 11.25 -8.42
CA THR A 258 2.82 11.09 -8.05
C THR A 258 1.91 11.63 -9.13
N PHE A 259 0.95 10.82 -9.54
CA PHE A 259 -0.17 11.23 -10.37
C PHE A 259 -1.38 11.55 -9.49
N HIS A 260 -2.07 12.62 -9.84
CA HIS A 260 -3.36 12.98 -9.27
C HIS A 260 -4.40 12.93 -10.39
N ALA A 261 -5.51 12.23 -10.16
CA ALA A 261 -6.60 12.22 -11.13
C ALA A 261 -7.23 13.59 -11.28
N ARG A 262 -7.60 13.95 -12.50
CA ARG A 262 -8.31 15.19 -12.81
C ARG A 262 -9.77 15.04 -12.41
N ASP A 263 -10.09 15.42 -11.18
CA ASP A 263 -11.42 15.46 -10.60
C ASP A 263 -11.81 16.92 -10.36
N SER A 264 -12.96 17.35 -10.88
CA SER A 264 -13.50 18.73 -10.67
C SER A 264 -13.80 19.00 -9.19
N ARG A 265 -13.97 17.96 -8.39
CA ARG A 265 -14.20 18.00 -6.95
C ARG A 265 -12.92 17.77 -6.12
N ALA A 266 -11.75 17.73 -6.76
CA ALA A 266 -10.48 17.58 -6.06
C ALA A 266 -10.34 18.67 -4.97
N HIS A 267 -9.81 18.27 -3.82
CA HIS A 267 -9.64 19.11 -2.62
C HIS A 267 -10.93 19.47 -1.84
N GLU A 268 -12.12 19.05 -2.27
CA GLU A 268 -13.28 19.11 -1.39
C GLU A 268 -13.04 18.28 -0.13
N THR A 269 -13.41 18.84 1.04
CA THR A 269 -13.33 18.11 2.32
C THR A 269 -14.22 16.87 2.28
N VAL A 270 -13.64 15.72 2.55
CA VAL A 270 -14.33 14.43 2.70
C VAL A 270 -14.81 14.28 4.15
N TYR A 271 -13.89 14.46 5.08
CA TYR A 271 -14.20 14.57 6.52
C TYR A 271 -13.18 15.47 7.22
N GLU A 272 -13.57 15.98 8.37
CA GLU A 272 -12.70 16.70 9.29
C GLU A 272 -12.99 16.22 10.72
N LEU A 273 -11.95 15.80 11.43
CA LEU A 273 -12.01 15.38 12.82
C LEU A 273 -11.41 16.47 13.70
N ASP A 274 -12.14 16.91 14.69
CA ASP A 274 -11.63 17.84 15.70
C ASP A 274 -10.65 17.15 16.69
N GLU A 275 -9.95 17.95 17.51
CA GLU A 275 -8.97 17.44 18.48
C GLU A 275 -9.53 16.38 19.44
N GLY A 276 -10.80 16.53 19.85
CA GLY A 276 -11.47 15.58 20.74
C GLY A 276 -11.73 14.24 20.05
N GLN A 277 -12.17 14.29 18.80
CA GLN A 277 -12.41 13.11 17.97
C GLN A 277 -11.09 12.38 17.65
N VAL A 278 -10.03 13.11 17.27
CA VAL A 278 -8.70 12.55 17.05
C VAL A 278 -8.15 11.90 18.32
N ARG A 279 -8.25 12.59 19.46
CA ARG A 279 -7.81 12.04 20.75
C ARG A 279 -8.56 10.77 21.12
N GLY A 280 -9.90 10.79 21.04
CA GLY A 280 -10.71 9.61 21.31
C GLY A 280 -10.46 8.46 20.35
N PHE A 281 -10.12 8.75 19.10
CA PHE A 281 -9.71 7.72 18.12
C PHE A 281 -8.38 7.08 18.52
N VAL A 282 -7.35 7.89 18.81
CA VAL A 282 -6.03 7.41 19.23
C VAL A 282 -6.12 6.58 20.51
N GLU A 283 -6.93 7.01 21.52
CA GLU A 283 -7.10 6.28 22.78
C GLU A 283 -7.71 4.89 22.60
N ARG A 284 -8.64 4.74 21.66
CA ARG A 284 -9.25 3.43 21.36
C ARG A 284 -8.32 2.45 20.64
N HIS A 285 -7.26 2.95 20.00
CA HIS A 285 -6.40 2.14 19.11
C HIS A 285 -4.94 2.05 19.59
N ARG A 286 -4.67 2.57 20.80
CA ARG A 286 -3.37 2.39 21.49
C ARG A 286 -3.05 0.96 21.86
#